data_9766036f2dea7d468062ef156af60eed
#
_entry.id   9766036f2dea7d468062ef156af60eed
#
_cell.length_a   1.000
_cell.length_b   1.000
_cell.length_c   1.000
_cell.angle_alpha   90.00
_cell.angle_beta   90.00
_cell.angle_gamma   90.00
#
_symmetry.space_group_name_H-M   'P 1'
#
loop_
_entity.id
_entity.type
_entity.pdbx_description
1 polymer ?
#
loop_
_entity_poly.entity_id
_entity_poly.type
_entity_poly.pdbx_seq_one_letter_code
_entity_poly.pdbx_strand_id
1 'polypeptide(L)'
;MRFVAIDVETANARMRSICQIGVVIFEHGKELASDVVLVDPREEFDGMNISIHGIDETHVAGAKTFPQIFPWLAEYARDQVVVCHTHFDRVAIAQAHDHHRLTAAPCRWLDTAKVARRAWPQVAQSGYGIRNLADRFGIPFRHHSAVEDARTAGLILLRAIEQSGQDLDQWLSRVKLGLSGHPNGRERREGGGDGPLLGETVVFTGSLSIPRRDAADLAHMAGGAVDPSVTKATTVLVVGDQDLLSTGGMPKSSKHLKAEGLAAKGQPIRFLAETDFMALIAE
;
A
#
# COMPACT_ATOMS: atom_id res chain seq x y z
N MET A 1 24.19 -8.04 -4.85
CA MET A 1 22.90 -7.46 -4.47
C MET A 1 22.55 -7.96 -3.08
N ARG A 2 22.27 -7.04 -2.15
CA ARG A 2 21.78 -7.33 -0.79
C ARG A 2 20.60 -6.42 -0.47
N PHE A 3 19.60 -6.95 0.24
CA PHE A 3 18.47 -6.20 0.79
C PHE A 3 17.88 -6.94 2.00
N VAL A 4 17.04 -6.24 2.75
CA VAL A 4 16.36 -6.78 3.93
C VAL A 4 14.86 -6.69 3.71
N ALA A 5 14.14 -7.79 3.83
CA ALA A 5 12.68 -7.79 3.82
C ALA A 5 12.17 -7.70 5.27
N ILE A 6 11.15 -6.87 5.48
CA ILE A 6 10.53 -6.65 6.79
C ILE A 6 9.01 -6.71 6.63
N ASP A 7 8.38 -7.35 7.60
CA ASP A 7 6.93 -7.37 7.79
C ASP A 7 6.60 -7.20 9.27
N VAL A 8 5.44 -6.62 9.58
CA VAL A 8 5.00 -6.37 10.96
C VAL A 8 3.56 -6.77 11.18
N GLU A 9 3.28 -7.32 12.38
CA GLU A 9 1.92 -7.52 12.88
C GLU A 9 1.59 -6.45 13.93
N THR A 10 0.32 -6.04 13.99
CA THR A 10 -0.14 -5.00 14.90
C THR A 10 -1.25 -5.49 15.83
N ALA A 11 -1.23 -5.07 17.08
CA ALA A 11 -2.20 -5.47 18.09
C ALA A 11 -3.62 -4.95 17.80
N ASN A 12 -3.75 -3.81 17.13
CA ASN A 12 -5.04 -3.17 16.83
C ASN A 12 -4.94 -2.25 15.60
N ALA A 13 -6.01 -1.53 15.29
CA ALA A 13 -6.10 -0.63 14.13
C ALA A 13 -5.11 0.56 14.15
N ARG A 14 -4.44 0.81 15.27
CA ARG A 14 -3.36 1.80 15.34
C ARG A 14 -2.09 1.16 14.82
N MET A 15 -1.64 1.54 13.65
CA MET A 15 -0.51 0.91 12.97
C MET A 15 0.77 0.89 13.83
N ARG A 16 0.96 1.85 14.76
CA ARG A 16 2.10 1.87 15.68
C ARG A 16 2.07 0.77 16.75
N SER A 17 0.94 0.07 16.93
CA SER A 17 0.77 -0.99 17.93
C SER A 17 1.47 -2.30 17.53
N ILE A 18 2.70 -2.20 17.05
CA ILE A 18 3.47 -3.33 16.54
C ILE A 18 3.65 -4.38 17.63
N CYS A 19 3.21 -5.63 17.37
CA CYS A 19 3.31 -6.77 18.28
C CYS A 19 4.27 -7.88 17.79
N GLN A 20 4.62 -7.88 16.50
CA GLN A 20 5.67 -8.77 15.95
C GLN A 20 6.39 -8.05 14.80
N ILE A 21 7.68 -8.33 14.65
CA ILE A 21 8.48 -7.91 13.50
C ILE A 21 9.23 -9.11 12.97
N GLY A 22 9.07 -9.43 11.69
CA GLY A 22 9.85 -10.40 10.94
C GLY A 22 10.86 -9.71 10.04
N VAL A 23 12.08 -10.23 10.01
CA VAL A 23 13.18 -9.74 9.19
C VAL A 23 13.80 -10.88 8.42
N VAL A 24 14.02 -10.71 7.12
CA VAL A 24 14.74 -11.70 6.29
C VAL A 24 15.79 -10.98 5.46
N ILE A 25 17.02 -11.45 5.55
CA ILE A 25 18.15 -10.92 4.78
C ILE A 25 18.29 -11.74 3.51
N PHE A 26 18.34 -11.05 2.38
CA PHE A 26 18.64 -11.65 1.08
C PHE A 26 19.99 -11.13 0.58
N GLU A 27 20.82 -12.05 0.13
CA GLU A 27 22.10 -11.75 -0.47
C GLU A 27 22.39 -12.69 -1.64
N HIS A 28 22.95 -12.15 -2.74
CA HIS A 28 23.27 -12.90 -3.96
C HIS A 28 22.11 -13.74 -4.52
N GLY A 29 20.87 -13.23 -4.38
CA GLY A 29 19.65 -13.89 -4.88
C GLY A 29 19.13 -15.03 -4.00
N LYS A 30 19.62 -15.16 -2.76
CA LYS A 30 19.20 -16.20 -1.80
C LYS A 30 18.95 -15.60 -0.42
N GLU A 31 18.09 -16.25 0.34
CA GLU A 31 17.96 -15.97 1.77
C GLU A 31 19.28 -16.33 2.48
N LEU A 32 19.82 -15.39 3.24
CA LEU A 32 21.01 -15.55 4.03
C LEU A 32 20.69 -15.87 5.49
N ALA A 33 19.73 -15.13 6.07
CA ALA A 33 19.30 -15.28 7.46
C ALA A 33 17.89 -14.72 7.63
N SER A 34 17.23 -15.16 8.67
CA SER A 34 15.94 -14.61 9.11
C SER A 34 15.89 -14.52 10.63
N ASP A 35 15.13 -13.54 11.11
CA ASP A 35 14.89 -13.33 12.53
C ASP A 35 13.47 -12.83 12.76
N VAL A 36 12.94 -13.07 13.97
CA VAL A 36 11.61 -12.62 14.35
C VAL A 36 11.60 -12.23 15.83
N VAL A 37 10.93 -11.13 16.15
CA VAL A 37 10.81 -10.67 17.52
C VAL A 37 9.36 -10.33 17.84
N LEU A 38 8.89 -10.82 19.00
CA LEU A 38 7.65 -10.35 19.61
C LEU A 38 7.91 -9.00 20.32
N VAL A 39 6.94 -8.10 20.23
CA VAL A 39 7.02 -6.76 20.78
C VAL A 39 5.81 -6.53 21.69
N ASP A 40 6.03 -6.07 22.90
CA ASP A 40 4.95 -5.59 23.77
C ASP A 40 4.53 -4.18 23.32
N PRO A 41 3.36 -4.03 22.67
CA PRO A 41 2.93 -2.73 22.15
C PRO A 41 2.48 -1.77 23.24
N ARG A 42 2.29 -2.23 24.47
CA ARG A 42 1.66 -1.47 25.57
C ARG A 42 0.27 -0.93 25.20
N GLU A 43 -0.43 -1.64 24.35
CA GLU A 43 -1.79 -1.31 23.90
C GLU A 43 -2.68 -2.57 23.95
N GLU A 44 -3.99 -2.37 24.00
CA GLU A 44 -4.96 -3.47 23.94
C GLU A 44 -4.96 -4.15 22.58
N PHE A 45 -5.20 -5.45 22.55
CA PHE A 45 -5.33 -6.23 21.34
C PHE A 45 -6.78 -6.24 20.84
N ASP A 46 -6.97 -6.04 19.55
CA ASP A 46 -8.28 -6.13 18.90
C ASP A 46 -8.52 -7.57 18.45
N GLY A 47 -9.70 -8.10 18.73
CA GLY A 47 -10.09 -9.45 18.35
C GLY A 47 -9.96 -9.75 16.85
N MET A 48 -10.13 -8.74 15.98
CA MET A 48 -9.92 -8.90 14.55
C MET A 48 -8.43 -9.14 14.24
N ASN A 49 -7.53 -8.36 14.82
CA ASN A 49 -6.09 -8.53 14.63
C ASN A 49 -5.63 -9.89 15.15
N ILE A 50 -6.09 -10.29 16.36
CA ILE A 50 -5.82 -11.63 16.91
C ILE A 50 -6.29 -12.73 15.95
N SER A 51 -7.48 -12.60 15.37
CA SER A 51 -8.01 -13.60 14.43
C SER A 51 -7.18 -13.74 13.16
N ILE A 52 -6.42 -12.70 12.80
CA ILE A 52 -5.55 -12.67 11.63
C ILE A 52 -4.22 -13.38 11.89
N HIS A 53 -3.46 -12.95 12.90
CA HIS A 53 -2.09 -13.43 13.16
C HIS A 53 -1.94 -14.32 14.39
N GLY A 54 -2.98 -14.46 15.22
CA GLY A 54 -3.00 -15.36 16.38
C GLY A 54 -2.20 -14.87 17.59
N ILE A 55 -1.70 -13.63 17.57
CA ILE A 55 -0.92 -13.04 18.67
C ILE A 55 -1.87 -12.24 19.57
N ASP A 56 -1.80 -12.48 20.87
CA ASP A 56 -2.54 -11.78 21.92
C ASP A 56 -1.60 -11.31 23.05
N GLU A 57 -2.18 -10.75 24.09
CA GLU A 57 -1.45 -10.23 25.26
C GLU A 57 -0.58 -11.29 25.93
N THR A 58 -0.99 -12.57 25.89
CA THR A 58 -0.25 -13.66 26.54
C THR A 58 1.04 -13.99 25.80
N HIS A 59 1.03 -13.85 24.48
CA HIS A 59 2.18 -14.10 23.61
C HIS A 59 3.27 -13.04 23.80
N VAL A 60 2.89 -11.79 24.04
CA VAL A 60 3.84 -10.68 24.23
C VAL A 60 4.17 -10.39 25.69
N ALA A 61 3.62 -11.19 26.62
CA ALA A 61 3.89 -11.03 28.04
C ALA A 61 5.40 -11.19 28.32
N GLY A 62 6.02 -10.12 28.83
CA GLY A 62 7.47 -10.06 29.07
C GLY A 62 8.33 -9.79 27.85
N ALA A 63 7.74 -9.60 26.65
CA ALA A 63 8.46 -9.16 25.48
C ALA A 63 9.00 -7.73 25.67
N LYS A 64 10.01 -7.38 24.89
CA LYS A 64 10.56 -6.03 24.85
C LYS A 64 9.58 -5.09 24.15
N THR A 65 9.53 -3.83 24.60
CA THR A 65 8.76 -2.77 23.91
C THR A 65 9.48 -2.30 22.64
N PHE A 66 8.77 -1.59 21.76
CA PHE A 66 9.35 -1.07 20.51
C PHE A 66 10.65 -0.25 20.73
N PRO A 67 10.74 0.69 21.70
CA PRO A 67 12.01 1.37 21.96
C PRO A 67 13.17 0.44 22.36
N GLN A 68 12.87 -0.65 23.03
CA GLN A 68 13.90 -1.62 23.48
C GLN A 68 14.41 -2.51 22.34
N ILE A 69 13.58 -2.78 21.33
CA ILE A 69 13.98 -3.55 20.13
C ILE A 69 14.48 -2.67 19.00
N PHE A 70 14.30 -1.36 19.08
CA PHE A 70 14.68 -0.43 18.03
C PHE A 70 16.15 -0.52 17.62
N PRO A 71 17.17 -0.64 18.53
CA PRO A 71 18.55 -0.83 18.12
C PRO A 71 18.77 -2.06 17.24
N TRP A 72 18.08 -3.17 17.55
CA TRP A 72 18.09 -4.39 16.76
C TRP A 72 17.50 -4.16 15.36
N LEU A 73 16.32 -3.53 15.25
CA LEU A 73 15.71 -3.21 13.96
C LEU A 73 16.57 -2.26 13.13
N ALA A 74 17.17 -1.25 13.80
CA ALA A 74 18.04 -0.27 13.16
C ALA A 74 19.32 -0.89 12.58
N GLU A 75 19.85 -1.95 13.19
CA GLU A 75 21.01 -2.69 12.70
C GLU A 75 20.71 -3.35 11.34
N TYR A 76 19.52 -3.95 11.20
CA TYR A 76 19.09 -4.55 9.94
C TYR A 76 18.78 -3.51 8.86
N ALA A 77 18.16 -2.40 9.22
CA ALA A 77 17.67 -1.41 8.26
C ALA A 77 18.72 -0.42 7.77
N ARG A 78 19.75 -0.13 8.60
CA ARG A 78 20.71 0.96 8.35
C ARG A 78 21.41 0.80 7.00
N ASP A 79 21.26 1.82 6.16
CA ASP A 79 21.88 1.95 4.84
C ASP A 79 21.48 0.84 3.85
N GLN A 80 20.44 0.07 4.17
CA GLN A 80 19.92 -1.00 3.33
C GLN A 80 18.74 -0.55 2.46
N VAL A 81 18.43 -1.35 1.45
CA VAL A 81 17.11 -1.36 0.84
C VAL A 81 16.23 -2.26 1.68
N VAL A 82 15.19 -1.67 2.26
CA VAL A 82 14.18 -2.38 3.05
C VAL A 82 12.97 -2.66 2.16
N VAL A 83 12.63 -3.93 2.05
CA VAL A 83 11.55 -4.45 1.21
C VAL A 83 10.36 -4.79 2.08
N CYS A 84 9.17 -4.39 1.67
CA CYS A 84 7.91 -4.76 2.30
C CYS A 84 6.86 -5.08 1.23
N HIS A 85 5.76 -5.73 1.62
CA HIS A 85 4.64 -5.93 0.70
C HIS A 85 3.51 -4.96 1.04
N THR A 86 3.29 -3.95 0.20
CA THR A 86 2.53 -2.73 0.45
C THR A 86 3.29 -1.71 1.32
N HIS A 87 2.62 -0.61 1.65
CA HIS A 87 3.23 0.46 2.46
C HIS A 87 2.98 0.30 3.97
N PHE A 88 2.22 -0.72 4.38
CA PHE A 88 1.75 -0.91 5.76
C PHE A 88 2.92 -0.91 6.75
N ASP A 89 3.87 -1.81 6.55
CA ASP A 89 5.02 -2.01 7.45
C ASP A 89 5.84 -0.74 7.63
N ARG A 90 6.12 -0.07 6.51
CA ARG A 90 6.82 1.21 6.51
C ARG A 90 6.10 2.26 7.33
N VAL A 91 4.77 2.34 7.20
CA VAL A 91 3.96 3.33 7.92
C VAL A 91 3.86 2.96 9.39
N ALA A 92 3.67 1.69 9.71
CA ALA A 92 3.62 1.21 11.10
C ALA A 92 4.93 1.53 11.85
N ILE A 93 6.06 1.20 11.25
CA ILE A 93 7.39 1.50 11.81
C ILE A 93 7.60 3.02 11.94
N ALA A 94 7.22 3.82 10.93
CA ALA A 94 7.35 5.27 11.01
C ALA A 94 6.49 5.87 12.13
N GLN A 95 5.23 5.43 12.29
CA GLN A 95 4.37 5.87 13.38
C GLN A 95 4.88 5.45 14.74
N ALA A 96 5.48 4.25 14.87
CA ALA A 96 6.11 3.82 16.11
C ALA A 96 7.33 4.69 16.45
N HIS A 97 8.18 5.02 15.47
CA HIS A 97 9.29 5.97 15.66
C HIS A 97 8.80 7.33 16.15
N ASP A 98 7.80 7.91 15.48
CA ASP A 98 7.24 9.22 15.84
C ASP A 98 6.66 9.22 17.25
N HIS A 99 5.87 8.18 17.58
CA HIS A 99 5.25 8.03 18.89
C HIS A 99 6.29 7.98 20.02
N HIS A 100 7.36 7.24 19.81
CA HIS A 100 8.42 7.06 20.80
C HIS A 100 9.56 8.09 20.67
N ARG A 101 9.45 9.06 19.74
CA ARG A 101 10.47 10.10 19.47
C ARG A 101 11.85 9.52 19.17
N LEU A 102 11.87 8.43 18.39
CA LEU A 102 13.10 7.76 17.95
C LEU A 102 13.51 8.30 16.58
N THR A 103 14.83 8.41 16.37
CA THR A 103 15.36 8.78 15.05
C THR A 103 15.50 7.54 14.19
N ALA A 104 14.75 7.47 13.09
CA ALA A 104 14.81 6.35 12.16
C ALA A 104 16.22 6.15 11.59
N ALA A 105 16.64 4.90 11.43
CA ALA A 105 17.85 4.57 10.70
C ALA A 105 17.67 4.94 9.21
N PRO A 106 18.69 5.53 8.55
CA PRO A 106 18.62 5.80 7.13
C PRO A 106 18.48 4.49 6.34
N CYS A 107 17.45 4.42 5.50
CA CYS A 107 17.20 3.28 4.62
C CYS A 107 16.36 3.71 3.40
N ARG A 108 16.29 2.84 2.40
CA ARG A 108 15.46 3.05 1.21
C ARG A 108 14.37 1.98 1.14
N TRP A 109 13.11 2.37 1.11
CA TRP A 109 11.99 1.44 1.08
C TRP A 109 11.58 1.06 -0.34
N LEU A 110 11.31 -0.23 -0.55
CA LEU A 110 10.80 -0.80 -1.79
C LEU A 110 9.56 -1.65 -1.52
N ASP A 111 8.43 -1.22 -2.08
CA ASP A 111 7.13 -1.88 -1.96
C ASP A 111 6.97 -2.90 -3.11
N THR A 112 6.91 -4.19 -2.78
CA THR A 112 6.81 -5.27 -3.76
C THR A 112 5.44 -5.38 -4.42
N ALA A 113 4.37 -4.87 -3.83
CA ALA A 113 3.10 -4.75 -4.51
C ALA A 113 3.18 -3.73 -5.68
N LYS A 114 3.97 -2.66 -5.52
CA LYS A 114 4.27 -1.72 -6.62
C LYS A 114 5.18 -2.33 -7.68
N VAL A 115 6.14 -3.16 -7.28
CA VAL A 115 6.97 -3.95 -8.19
C VAL A 115 6.10 -4.91 -8.99
N ALA A 116 5.25 -5.68 -8.31
CA ALA A 116 4.39 -6.68 -8.93
C ALA A 116 3.44 -6.09 -9.99
N ARG A 117 2.83 -4.92 -9.70
CA ARG A 117 1.97 -4.21 -10.66
C ARG A 117 2.69 -3.82 -11.95
N ARG A 118 4.02 -3.66 -11.90
CA ARG A 118 4.84 -3.29 -13.06
C ARG A 118 5.46 -4.48 -13.77
N ALA A 119 5.83 -5.50 -13.00
CA ALA A 119 6.40 -6.72 -13.53
C ALA A 119 5.32 -7.61 -14.18
N TRP A 120 4.11 -7.64 -13.61
CA TRP A 120 3.05 -8.57 -13.99
C TRP A 120 1.68 -7.89 -14.18
N PRO A 121 1.50 -7.02 -15.18
CA PRO A 121 0.21 -6.35 -15.43
C PRO A 121 -0.97 -7.33 -15.58
N GLN A 122 -0.70 -8.53 -16.07
CA GLN A 122 -1.70 -9.59 -16.27
C GLN A 122 -2.28 -10.16 -14.97
N VAL A 123 -1.67 -9.85 -13.81
CA VAL A 123 -2.18 -10.28 -12.49
C VAL A 123 -3.27 -9.34 -11.95
N ALA A 124 -3.55 -8.22 -12.64
CA ALA A 124 -4.49 -7.20 -12.18
C ALA A 124 -5.88 -7.77 -11.81
N GLN A 125 -6.39 -8.74 -12.59
CA GLN A 125 -7.70 -9.35 -12.35
C GLN A 125 -7.77 -10.20 -11.08
N SER A 126 -6.67 -10.86 -10.68
CA SER A 126 -6.61 -11.68 -9.47
C SER A 126 -6.09 -10.92 -8.24
N GLY A 127 -5.59 -9.70 -8.45
CA GLY A 127 -5.06 -8.84 -7.39
C GLY A 127 -3.59 -9.11 -7.07
N TYR A 128 -2.97 -8.12 -6.43
CA TYR A 128 -1.54 -8.12 -6.09
C TYR A 128 -1.28 -8.37 -4.60
N GLY A 129 -2.22 -9.01 -3.89
CA GLY A 129 -2.01 -9.45 -2.52
C GLY A 129 -0.91 -10.51 -2.42
N ILE A 130 -0.19 -10.54 -1.30
CA ILE A 130 0.97 -11.40 -1.11
C ILE A 130 0.64 -12.88 -1.31
N ARG A 131 -0.49 -13.35 -0.77
CA ARG A 131 -0.98 -14.73 -0.93
C ARG A 131 -1.19 -15.08 -2.40
N ASN A 132 -1.89 -14.22 -3.14
CA ASN A 132 -2.19 -14.46 -4.55
C ASN A 132 -0.92 -14.55 -5.41
N LEU A 133 0.07 -13.70 -5.12
CA LEU A 133 1.37 -13.75 -5.79
C LEU A 133 2.17 -15.00 -5.38
N ALA A 134 2.13 -15.38 -4.10
CA ALA A 134 2.78 -16.60 -3.61
C ALA A 134 2.21 -17.84 -4.31
N ASP A 135 0.89 -18.00 -4.33
CA ASP A 135 0.19 -19.10 -5.01
C ASP A 135 0.54 -19.15 -6.49
N ARG A 136 0.52 -18.00 -7.16
CA ARG A 136 0.83 -17.90 -8.59
C ARG A 136 2.27 -18.31 -8.93
N PHE A 137 3.22 -18.01 -8.05
CA PHE A 137 4.63 -18.29 -8.29
C PHE A 137 5.13 -19.56 -7.62
N GLY A 138 4.23 -20.32 -6.99
CA GLY A 138 4.58 -21.55 -6.29
C GLY A 138 5.53 -21.30 -5.10
N ILE A 139 5.43 -20.13 -4.46
CA ILE A 139 6.19 -19.80 -3.25
C ILE A 139 5.47 -20.45 -2.06
N PRO A 140 6.12 -21.36 -1.32
CA PRO A 140 5.54 -21.91 -0.08
C PRO A 140 5.21 -20.76 0.89
N PHE A 141 3.96 -20.69 1.34
CA PHE A 141 3.49 -19.55 2.08
C PHE A 141 2.59 -19.94 3.25
N ARG A 142 3.01 -19.57 4.45
CA ARG A 142 2.21 -19.65 5.65
C ARG A 142 1.86 -18.23 6.11
N HIS A 143 0.68 -17.78 5.74
CA HIS A 143 0.20 -16.43 5.97
C HIS A 143 0.06 -16.09 7.46
N HIS A 144 0.28 -14.80 7.79
CA HIS A 144 0.19 -14.23 9.14
C HIS A 144 1.29 -14.68 10.10
N SER A 145 2.48 -14.85 9.57
CA SER A 145 3.71 -14.91 10.33
C SER A 145 4.65 -13.86 9.74
N ALA A 146 4.98 -12.83 10.50
CA ALA A 146 5.75 -11.69 9.98
C ALA A 146 7.04 -12.12 9.25
N VAL A 147 7.72 -13.17 9.70
CA VAL A 147 8.93 -13.68 9.03
C VAL A 147 8.60 -14.37 7.69
N GLU A 148 7.46 -15.08 7.60
CA GLU A 148 7.05 -15.73 6.34
C GLU A 148 6.55 -14.70 5.32
N ASP A 149 5.84 -13.68 5.78
CA ASP A 149 5.36 -12.59 4.94
C ASP A 149 6.56 -11.75 4.43
N ALA A 150 7.53 -11.42 5.28
CA ALA A 150 8.78 -10.81 4.89
C ALA A 150 9.56 -11.66 3.86
N ARG A 151 9.68 -12.98 4.12
CA ARG A 151 10.34 -13.93 3.20
C ARG A 151 9.66 -13.90 1.83
N THR A 152 8.36 -14.00 1.82
CA THR A 152 7.56 -14.02 0.59
C THR A 152 7.69 -12.72 -0.18
N ALA A 153 7.66 -11.56 0.49
CA ALA A 153 7.91 -10.27 -0.13
C ALA A 153 9.29 -10.21 -0.81
N GLY A 154 10.33 -10.73 -0.15
CA GLY A 154 11.67 -10.83 -0.71
C GLY A 154 11.75 -11.74 -1.93
N LEU A 155 11.10 -12.91 -1.89
CA LEU A 155 11.06 -13.86 -3.01
C LEU A 155 10.29 -13.31 -4.21
N ILE A 156 9.20 -12.56 -3.99
CA ILE A 156 8.47 -11.84 -5.04
C ILE A 156 9.40 -10.83 -5.75
N LEU A 157 10.19 -10.08 -4.97
CA LEU A 157 11.17 -9.15 -5.56
C LEU A 157 12.23 -9.88 -6.37
N LEU A 158 12.79 -10.96 -5.85
CA LEU A 158 13.79 -11.76 -6.59
C LEU A 158 13.23 -12.29 -7.90
N ARG A 159 11.99 -12.76 -7.90
CA ARG A 159 11.31 -13.20 -9.14
C ARG A 159 11.14 -12.05 -10.13
N ALA A 160 10.81 -10.86 -9.67
CA ALA A 160 10.68 -9.69 -10.54
C ALA A 160 12.03 -9.27 -11.14
N ILE A 161 13.11 -9.32 -10.36
CA ILE A 161 14.48 -9.06 -10.81
C ILE A 161 14.89 -10.07 -11.86
N GLU A 162 14.70 -11.37 -11.59
CA GLU A 162 15.05 -12.46 -12.51
C GLU A 162 14.35 -12.33 -13.87
N GLN A 163 13.04 -12.07 -13.86
CA GLN A 163 12.24 -12.00 -15.09
C GLN A 163 12.43 -10.72 -15.89
N SER A 164 12.70 -9.60 -15.21
CA SER A 164 12.85 -8.31 -15.89
C SER A 164 14.28 -7.97 -16.27
N GLY A 165 15.28 -8.62 -15.66
CA GLY A 165 16.68 -8.23 -15.73
C GLY A 165 17.00 -6.89 -15.05
N GLN A 166 16.04 -6.25 -14.39
CA GLN A 166 16.24 -4.98 -13.69
C GLN A 166 16.85 -5.24 -12.31
N ASP A 167 17.85 -4.47 -11.96
CA ASP A 167 18.47 -4.53 -10.63
C ASP A 167 17.64 -3.78 -9.57
N LEU A 168 18.12 -3.80 -8.33
CA LEU A 168 17.46 -3.21 -7.18
C LEU A 168 17.29 -1.69 -7.28
N ASP A 169 18.31 -0.97 -7.80
CA ASP A 169 18.28 0.49 -7.94
C ASP A 169 17.36 0.91 -9.11
N GLN A 170 17.31 0.13 -10.16
CA GLN A 170 16.36 0.30 -11.24
C GLN A 170 14.91 0.12 -10.75
N TRP A 171 14.65 -0.88 -9.92
CA TRP A 171 13.33 -1.07 -9.31
C TRP A 171 12.95 0.07 -8.36
N LEU A 172 13.88 0.53 -7.51
CA LEU A 172 13.66 1.70 -6.65
C LEU A 172 13.28 2.96 -7.44
N SER A 173 13.86 3.11 -8.62
CA SER A 173 13.53 4.21 -9.54
C SER A 173 12.20 3.95 -10.26
N ARG A 174 11.98 2.73 -10.75
CA ARG A 174 10.81 2.35 -11.54
C ARG A 174 9.50 2.45 -10.75
N VAL A 175 9.50 2.10 -9.46
CA VAL A 175 8.28 2.20 -8.61
C VAL A 175 7.85 3.63 -8.30
N LYS A 176 8.70 4.62 -8.51
CA LYS A 176 8.38 6.05 -8.37
C LYS A 176 7.64 6.61 -9.59
N LEU A 177 7.80 5.96 -10.73
CA LEU A 177 7.11 6.32 -11.97
C LEU A 177 5.68 5.75 -11.97
N GLY A 178 4.79 6.30 -12.77
CA GLY A 178 3.48 5.71 -13.06
C GLY A 178 3.59 4.32 -13.71
N LEU A 179 2.52 3.56 -13.72
CA LEU A 179 2.48 2.22 -14.35
C LEU A 179 2.84 2.28 -15.83
N SER A 180 2.48 3.36 -16.53
CA SER A 180 2.84 3.64 -17.92
C SER A 180 4.29 4.11 -18.13
N GLY A 181 5.12 4.17 -17.08
CA GLY A 181 6.49 4.70 -17.17
C GLY A 181 6.59 6.21 -17.08
N HIS A 182 5.47 6.90 -16.98
CA HIS A 182 5.44 8.33 -16.71
C HIS A 182 5.51 8.60 -15.19
N PRO A 183 6.03 9.76 -14.73
CA PRO A 183 5.94 10.15 -13.32
C PRO A 183 4.51 9.96 -12.85
N ASN A 184 4.28 9.39 -11.64
CA ASN A 184 2.96 9.11 -11.08
C ASN A 184 2.02 10.26 -11.41
N GLY A 185 1.39 10.17 -12.57
CA GLY A 185 0.71 11.24 -13.22
C GLY A 185 -0.50 11.57 -12.36
N ARG A 186 -0.57 12.80 -11.99
CA ARG A 186 -1.85 13.40 -11.70
C ARG A 186 -2.65 13.24 -12.98
N GLU A 187 -3.43 12.14 -13.07
CA GLU A 187 -4.26 11.90 -14.25
C GLU A 187 -5.16 13.12 -14.42
N ARG A 188 -4.89 13.88 -15.46
CA ARG A 188 -5.67 15.02 -15.85
C ARG A 188 -6.16 14.80 -17.27
N ARG A 189 -7.44 15.03 -17.48
CA ARG A 189 -8.06 15.07 -18.81
C ARG A 189 -8.90 16.33 -18.90
N GLU A 190 -8.77 17.04 -19.97
CA GLU A 190 -9.73 18.10 -20.29
C GLU A 190 -11.04 17.45 -20.70
N GLY A 191 -12.18 18.09 -20.42
CA GLY A 191 -13.47 17.59 -20.84
C GLY A 191 -13.53 17.51 -22.36
N GLY A 192 -14.02 16.42 -22.90
CA GLY A 192 -14.10 16.22 -24.34
C GLY A 192 -15.16 15.17 -24.68
N GLY A 193 -15.81 15.34 -25.84
CA GLY A 193 -16.87 14.43 -26.26
C GLY A 193 -18.27 14.82 -25.77
N ASP A 194 -19.27 14.08 -26.28
CA ASP A 194 -20.66 14.17 -25.85
C ASP A 194 -20.99 12.94 -24.99
N GLY A 195 -21.48 13.14 -23.79
CA GLY A 195 -21.79 12.00 -22.92
C GLY A 195 -22.34 12.43 -21.57
N PRO A 196 -22.68 11.45 -20.71
CA PRO A 196 -23.37 11.68 -19.43
C PRO A 196 -22.56 12.50 -18.41
N LEU A 197 -21.26 12.72 -18.68
CA LEU A 197 -20.37 13.53 -17.83
C LEU A 197 -20.00 14.87 -18.47
N LEU A 198 -20.69 15.29 -19.51
CA LEU A 198 -20.43 16.58 -20.14
C LEU A 198 -20.54 17.75 -19.14
N GLY A 199 -19.49 18.56 -19.04
CA GLY A 199 -19.40 19.68 -18.10
C GLY A 199 -19.05 19.31 -16.67
N GLU A 200 -18.89 18.01 -16.37
CA GLU A 200 -18.49 17.53 -15.03
C GLU A 200 -16.97 17.50 -14.87
N THR A 201 -16.52 17.74 -13.64
CA THR A 201 -15.11 17.54 -13.24
C THR A 201 -15.04 16.38 -12.25
N VAL A 202 -14.48 15.28 -12.72
CA VAL A 202 -14.42 13.99 -12.02
C VAL A 202 -13.09 13.87 -11.27
N VAL A 203 -13.17 13.43 -10.04
CA VAL A 203 -12.00 13.04 -9.22
C VAL A 203 -12.18 11.61 -8.73
N PHE A 204 -11.15 10.81 -8.83
CA PHE A 204 -11.14 9.42 -8.34
C PHE A 204 -10.41 9.32 -7.01
N THR A 205 -10.96 8.52 -6.08
CA THR A 205 -10.35 8.19 -4.79
C THR A 205 -10.57 6.73 -4.43
N GLY A 206 -9.78 6.18 -3.53
CA GLY A 206 -9.84 4.76 -3.18
C GLY A 206 -9.17 3.87 -4.24
N SER A 207 -9.27 2.54 -4.04
CA SER A 207 -8.80 1.53 -4.99
C SER A 207 -9.91 1.22 -5.99
N LEU A 208 -9.64 1.44 -7.27
CA LEU A 208 -10.56 1.10 -8.35
C LEU A 208 -10.29 -0.33 -8.84
N SER A 209 -11.32 -0.98 -9.36
CA SER A 209 -11.24 -2.30 -10.01
C SER A 209 -10.43 -2.25 -11.31
N ILE A 210 -10.39 -1.08 -11.96
CA ILE A 210 -9.61 -0.82 -13.18
C ILE A 210 -8.47 0.16 -12.89
N PRO A 211 -7.40 0.19 -13.72
CA PRO A 211 -6.36 1.19 -13.61
C PRO A 211 -6.94 2.61 -13.64
N ARG A 212 -6.45 3.48 -12.76
CA ARG A 212 -6.97 4.87 -12.65
C ARG A 212 -6.87 5.65 -13.96
N ARG A 213 -5.88 5.34 -14.80
CA ARG A 213 -5.74 5.90 -16.13
C ARG A 213 -6.92 5.52 -17.02
N ASP A 214 -7.28 4.24 -17.01
CA ASP A 214 -8.38 3.72 -17.82
C ASP A 214 -9.71 4.33 -17.36
N ALA A 215 -9.91 4.45 -16.03
CA ALA A 215 -11.05 5.17 -15.46
C ALA A 215 -11.07 6.65 -15.90
N ALA A 216 -9.91 7.30 -15.97
CA ALA A 216 -9.80 8.69 -16.44
C ALA A 216 -10.09 8.82 -17.94
N ASP A 217 -9.63 7.85 -18.74
CA ASP A 217 -9.91 7.82 -20.19
C ASP A 217 -11.41 7.55 -20.44
N LEU A 218 -12.04 6.66 -19.69
CA LEU A 218 -13.48 6.42 -19.74
C LEU A 218 -14.29 7.66 -19.35
N ALA A 219 -13.92 8.34 -18.28
CA ALA A 219 -14.60 9.59 -17.88
C ALA A 219 -14.46 10.68 -18.95
N HIS A 220 -13.28 10.79 -19.58
CA HIS A 220 -13.05 11.72 -20.70
C HIS A 220 -13.89 11.37 -21.91
N MET A 221 -13.95 10.11 -22.30
CA MET A 221 -14.79 9.64 -23.43
C MET A 221 -16.29 9.90 -23.17
N ALA A 222 -16.71 9.87 -21.91
CA ALA A 222 -18.07 10.23 -21.48
C ALA A 222 -18.29 11.75 -21.31
N GLY A 223 -17.36 12.61 -21.78
CA GLY A 223 -17.47 14.07 -21.79
C GLY A 223 -16.90 14.79 -20.56
N GLY A 224 -16.49 14.05 -19.53
CA GLY A 224 -16.01 14.61 -18.26
C GLY A 224 -14.55 15.08 -18.30
N ALA A 225 -14.26 16.18 -17.60
CA ALA A 225 -12.89 16.52 -17.24
C ALA A 225 -12.44 15.68 -16.04
N VAL A 226 -11.16 15.28 -16.00
CA VAL A 226 -10.60 14.57 -14.86
C VAL A 226 -9.52 15.40 -14.19
N ASP A 227 -9.65 15.57 -12.87
CA ASP A 227 -8.66 16.27 -12.06
C ASP A 227 -8.04 15.32 -11.03
N PRO A 228 -6.72 15.38 -10.82
CA PRO A 228 -6.03 14.51 -9.84
C PRO A 228 -6.39 14.84 -8.40
N SER A 229 -6.95 16.00 -8.11
CA SER A 229 -7.22 16.51 -6.76
C SER A 229 -8.60 17.12 -6.67
N VAL A 230 -9.23 16.99 -5.51
CA VAL A 230 -10.48 17.70 -5.22
C VAL A 230 -10.22 19.21 -5.13
N THR A 231 -10.96 19.98 -5.92
CA THR A 231 -10.88 21.45 -6.01
C THR A 231 -12.28 22.05 -5.98
N LYS A 232 -12.39 23.36 -6.05
CA LYS A 232 -13.69 24.06 -6.22
C LYS A 232 -14.36 23.75 -7.56
N ALA A 233 -13.64 23.23 -8.53
CA ALA A 233 -14.20 22.82 -9.82
C ALA A 233 -14.74 21.37 -9.79
N THR A 234 -14.46 20.59 -8.76
CA THR A 234 -14.89 19.18 -8.66
C THR A 234 -16.40 19.10 -8.51
N THR A 235 -17.04 18.36 -9.39
CA THR A 235 -18.50 18.11 -9.37
C THR A 235 -18.85 16.65 -9.11
N VAL A 236 -17.91 15.73 -9.40
CA VAL A 236 -18.09 14.30 -9.16
C VAL A 236 -16.89 13.73 -8.44
N LEU A 237 -17.12 13.01 -7.35
CA LEU A 237 -16.12 12.17 -6.68
C LEU A 237 -16.50 10.70 -6.86
N VAL A 238 -15.71 9.98 -7.63
CA VAL A 238 -15.85 8.52 -7.74
C VAL A 238 -15.03 7.84 -6.65
N VAL A 239 -15.71 7.05 -5.84
CA VAL A 239 -15.16 6.38 -4.66
C VAL A 239 -15.05 4.89 -4.95
N GLY A 240 -13.85 4.40 -5.16
CA GLY A 240 -13.54 2.98 -5.16
C GLY A 240 -13.45 2.42 -3.75
N ASP A 241 -13.06 1.16 -3.64
CA ASP A 241 -12.87 0.51 -2.35
C ASP A 241 -11.94 1.33 -1.46
N GLN A 242 -12.47 1.69 -0.29
CA GLN A 242 -11.71 2.39 0.74
C GLN A 242 -10.92 1.33 1.51
N ASP A 243 -9.71 1.06 1.04
CA ASP A 243 -8.78 0.27 1.80
C ASP A 243 -8.36 1.07 3.06
N LEU A 244 -8.80 0.61 4.23
CA LEU A 244 -8.45 1.20 5.54
C LEU A 244 -6.93 1.30 5.71
N LEU A 245 -6.19 0.41 5.07
CA LEU A 245 -4.73 0.42 5.07
C LEU A 245 -4.17 1.60 4.24
N SER A 246 -4.82 1.96 3.13
CA SER A 246 -4.40 3.08 2.29
C SER A 246 -4.76 4.44 2.87
N THR A 247 -5.68 4.48 3.83
CA THR A 247 -6.16 5.71 4.49
C THR A 247 -5.54 5.95 5.86
N GLY A 248 -4.56 5.11 6.27
CA GLY A 248 -3.93 5.23 7.60
C GLY A 248 -4.90 4.91 8.74
N GLY A 249 -5.79 3.94 8.55
CA GLY A 249 -6.84 3.57 9.51
C GLY A 249 -8.05 4.51 9.52
N MET A 250 -8.08 5.53 8.65
CA MET A 250 -9.25 6.40 8.51
C MET A 250 -10.28 5.76 7.58
N PRO A 251 -11.57 5.79 7.90
CA PRO A 251 -12.63 5.19 7.06
C PRO A 251 -12.80 5.90 5.72
N LYS A 252 -12.17 7.07 5.53
CA LYS A 252 -12.26 7.89 4.32
C LYS A 252 -10.90 8.45 3.95
N SER A 253 -10.62 8.51 2.65
CA SER A 253 -9.40 9.12 2.13
C SER A 253 -9.38 10.64 2.33
N SER A 254 -8.21 11.26 2.25
CA SER A 254 -8.06 12.73 2.32
C SER A 254 -8.85 13.46 1.23
N LYS A 255 -8.98 12.87 0.02
CA LYS A 255 -9.81 13.41 -1.06
C LYS A 255 -11.29 13.33 -0.73
N HIS A 256 -11.74 12.22 -0.10
CA HIS A 256 -13.12 12.04 0.32
C HIS A 256 -13.49 13.09 1.39
N LEU A 257 -12.68 13.21 2.43
CA LEU A 257 -12.90 14.20 3.50
C LEU A 257 -12.89 15.64 2.97
N LYS A 258 -12.01 15.94 2.01
CA LYS A 258 -11.97 17.27 1.36
C LYS A 258 -13.22 17.54 0.54
N ALA A 259 -13.73 16.55 -0.20
CA ALA A 259 -14.96 16.69 -0.98
C ALA A 259 -16.18 16.89 -0.06
N GLU A 260 -16.30 16.13 1.03
CA GLU A 260 -17.34 16.34 2.04
C GLU A 260 -17.28 17.74 2.67
N GLY A 261 -16.07 18.22 2.99
CA GLY A 261 -15.89 19.57 3.54
C GLY A 261 -16.26 20.69 2.55
N LEU A 262 -16.12 20.46 1.23
CA LEU A 262 -16.59 21.40 0.21
C LEU A 262 -18.11 21.28 0.00
N ALA A 263 -18.64 20.07 -0.02
CA ALA A 263 -20.09 19.84 -0.12
C ALA A 263 -20.86 20.46 1.06
N ALA A 264 -20.34 20.35 2.27
CA ALA A 264 -20.91 20.99 3.47
C ALA A 264 -20.89 22.53 3.38
N LYS A 265 -20.03 23.10 2.54
CA LYS A 265 -19.97 24.55 2.25
C LYS A 265 -20.85 24.97 1.04
N GLY A 266 -21.69 24.05 0.55
CA GLY A 266 -22.66 24.33 -0.52
C GLY A 266 -22.15 24.02 -1.94
N GLN A 267 -20.98 23.37 -2.09
CA GLN A 267 -20.53 22.95 -3.43
C GLN A 267 -21.29 21.70 -3.86
N PRO A 268 -21.90 21.67 -5.07
CA PRO A 268 -22.66 20.52 -5.54
C PRO A 268 -21.71 19.42 -6.03
N ILE A 269 -21.23 18.56 -5.11
CA ILE A 269 -20.40 17.41 -5.44
C ILE A 269 -21.26 16.16 -5.35
N ARG A 270 -21.35 15.37 -6.44
CA ARG A 270 -21.94 14.04 -6.46
C ARG A 270 -20.89 13.01 -6.03
N PHE A 271 -21.28 12.13 -5.12
CA PHE A 271 -20.46 11.00 -4.68
C PHE A 271 -21.01 9.75 -5.38
N LEU A 272 -20.19 9.11 -6.20
CA LEU A 272 -20.54 7.89 -6.92
C LEU A 272 -19.67 6.74 -6.42
N ALA A 273 -20.26 5.57 -6.19
CA ALA A 273 -19.48 4.35 -6.12
C ALA A 273 -18.88 4.03 -7.51
N GLU A 274 -17.80 3.25 -7.57
CA GLU A 274 -17.20 2.86 -8.86
C GLU A 274 -18.23 2.12 -9.74
N THR A 275 -19.08 1.27 -9.16
CA THR A 275 -20.17 0.56 -9.87
C THR A 275 -21.15 1.52 -10.51
N ASP A 276 -21.53 2.59 -9.81
CA ASP A 276 -22.48 3.60 -10.32
C ASP A 276 -21.83 4.43 -11.43
N PHE A 277 -20.54 4.75 -11.27
CA PHE A 277 -19.77 5.41 -12.33
C PHE A 277 -19.70 4.54 -13.59
N MET A 278 -19.38 3.23 -13.45
CA MET A 278 -19.32 2.31 -14.59
C MET A 278 -20.69 2.14 -15.28
N ALA A 279 -21.77 2.11 -14.51
CA ALA A 279 -23.12 2.06 -15.07
C ALA A 279 -23.47 3.35 -15.85
N LEU A 280 -23.13 4.50 -15.28
CA LEU A 280 -23.41 5.81 -15.90
C LEU A 280 -22.70 6.01 -17.25
N ILE A 281 -21.48 5.49 -17.41
CA ILE A 281 -20.72 5.64 -18.66
C ILE A 281 -21.00 4.53 -19.69
N ALA A 282 -21.79 3.50 -19.32
CA ALA A 282 -22.22 2.43 -20.23
C ALA A 282 -23.51 2.77 -20.99
N GLU A 283 -24.21 3.84 -20.58
CA GLU A 283 -25.40 4.38 -21.26
C GLU A 283 -24.99 5.24 -22.48
#